data_1f6979ffa12c71e36b4eff7e6976bb3d
#
_entry.id   1f6979ffa12c71e36b4eff7e6976bb3d
#
_cell.length_a   1.000
_cell.length_b   1.000
_cell.length_c   1.000
_cell.angle_alpha   90.00
_cell.angle_beta   90.00
_cell.angle_gamma   90.00
#
_symmetry.space_group_name_H-M   'P 1'
#
loop_
_entity.id
_entity.type
_entity.pdbx_description
1 polymer ?
#
loop_
_entity_poly.entity_id
_entity_poly.type
_entity_poly.pdbx_seq_one_letter_code
_entity_poly.pdbx_strand_id
1 'polypeptide(L)'
;ASNPSAEDREGEVIIQCGEVADTVIVRQNFNYLATLSKDGDVRTWQEHTKGWGINLVMMGDGFVEMDMGRGGKYEVMMQKAMDSYFSVEPMHSLREYFDVYSVTVVSVSDIIGGGTALGTTFTGGTSIKGDNEKCKQYATKVPLLGNSVRNTPMIVVMNSPRYAGTTYMHSLGYSIAFCPYVDNDDERFAQIIHHEAVGHGFGY
;
A
#
# COMPACT_ATOMS: atom_id res chain seq x y z
N ALA A 1 -21.36 18.11 11.38
CA ALA A 1 -20.95 17.10 10.39
C ALA A 1 -19.41 16.99 10.40
N SER A 2 -18.87 15.79 10.25
CA SER A 2 -17.43 15.59 10.13
C SER A 2 -16.95 16.06 8.77
N ASN A 3 -15.67 16.50 8.68
CA ASN A 3 -15.03 16.83 7.41
C ASN A 3 -14.31 15.59 6.87
N PRO A 4 -14.80 14.91 5.83
CA PRO A 4 -14.16 13.74 5.26
C PRO A 4 -13.08 14.08 4.23
N SER A 5 -12.79 15.38 4.00
CA SER A 5 -11.73 15.79 3.08
C SER A 5 -10.35 15.69 3.73
N ALA A 6 -9.30 15.62 2.91
CA ALA A 6 -7.92 15.61 3.37
C ALA A 6 -7.38 17.01 3.73
N GLU A 7 -8.25 18.03 3.78
CA GLU A 7 -7.89 19.42 4.03
C GLU A 7 -8.93 20.09 4.93
N ASP A 8 -8.51 21.11 5.65
CA ASP A 8 -9.43 21.97 6.37
C ASP A 8 -10.36 22.68 5.38
N ARG A 9 -11.58 22.90 5.82
CA ARG A 9 -12.57 23.64 5.04
C ARG A 9 -12.92 24.93 5.76
N GLU A 10 -13.10 25.97 4.98
CA GLU A 10 -13.65 27.24 5.44
C GLU A 10 -14.83 27.61 4.55
N GLY A 11 -15.87 28.14 5.14
CA GLY A 11 -17.05 28.63 4.44
C GLY A 11 -17.65 29.81 5.18
N GLU A 12 -18.39 30.61 4.47
CA GLU A 12 -19.08 31.78 5.01
C GLU A 12 -20.59 31.49 5.10
N VAL A 13 -21.20 31.90 6.21
CA VAL A 13 -22.66 31.94 6.38
C VAL A 13 -23.05 33.40 6.55
N ILE A 14 -23.80 33.94 5.57
CA ILE A 14 -24.30 35.30 5.62
C ILE A 14 -25.69 35.27 6.27
N ILE A 15 -25.86 35.98 7.34
CA ILE A 15 -27.15 36.16 8.04
C ILE A 15 -27.65 37.54 7.69
N GLN A 16 -28.80 37.61 6.99
CA GLN A 16 -29.37 38.88 6.55
C GLN A 16 -30.76 39.11 7.17
N CYS A 17 -30.93 40.31 7.68
CA CYS A 17 -32.25 40.78 8.18
C CYS A 17 -32.51 42.20 7.61
N GLY A 18 -33.35 42.30 6.59
CA GLY A 18 -33.61 43.52 5.87
C GLY A 18 -32.33 44.01 5.14
N GLU A 19 -31.91 45.24 5.45
CA GLU A 19 -30.70 45.83 4.88
C GLU A 19 -29.43 45.54 5.72
N VAL A 20 -29.58 44.86 6.86
CA VAL A 20 -28.46 44.50 7.74
C VAL A 20 -28.02 43.06 7.44
N ALA A 21 -26.75 42.86 7.16
CA ALA A 21 -26.14 41.58 6.98
C ALA A 21 -24.93 41.41 7.89
N ASP A 22 -24.73 40.22 8.41
CA ASP A 22 -23.54 39.82 9.16
C ASP A 22 -23.00 38.50 8.60
N THR A 23 -21.68 38.31 8.68
CA THR A 23 -21.00 37.14 8.12
C THR A 23 -20.34 36.31 9.22
N VAL A 24 -20.70 35.06 9.30
CA VAL A 24 -20.05 34.07 10.18
C VAL A 24 -19.13 33.18 9.39
N ILE A 25 -17.85 33.17 9.73
CA ILE A 25 -16.87 32.25 9.14
C ILE A 25 -16.96 30.92 9.89
N VAL A 26 -17.29 29.86 9.17
CA VAL A 26 -17.35 28.50 9.70
C VAL A 26 -16.10 27.75 9.24
N ARG A 27 -15.31 27.28 10.21
CA ARG A 27 -14.12 26.46 9.95
C ARG A 27 -14.40 25.02 10.36
N GLN A 28 -14.02 24.09 9.52
CA GLN A 28 -14.11 22.65 9.77
C GLN A 28 -12.74 22.01 9.52
N ASN A 29 -12.08 21.63 10.60
CA ASN A 29 -10.78 20.98 10.53
C ASN A 29 -10.89 19.59 9.89
N PHE A 30 -9.83 19.19 9.20
CA PHE A 30 -9.67 17.85 8.68
C PHE A 30 -9.72 16.80 9.83
N ASN A 31 -10.53 15.79 9.65
CA ASN A 31 -10.60 14.68 10.60
C ASN A 31 -9.89 13.46 10.04
N TYR A 32 -8.61 13.33 10.34
CA TYR A 32 -7.77 12.21 9.91
C TYR A 32 -8.37 10.86 10.29
N LEU A 33 -8.91 10.72 11.51
CA LEU A 33 -9.50 9.47 12.00
C LEU A 33 -10.70 9.01 11.17
N ALA A 34 -11.43 9.93 10.53
CA ALA A 34 -12.55 9.59 9.67
C ALA A 34 -12.12 9.01 8.30
N THR A 35 -10.83 9.06 8.00
CA THR A 35 -10.26 8.57 6.73
C THR A 35 -9.47 7.27 6.87
N LEU A 36 -9.42 6.69 8.08
CA LEU A 36 -8.70 5.44 8.31
C LEU A 36 -9.30 4.30 7.50
N SER A 37 -8.47 3.67 6.67
CA SER A 37 -8.79 2.40 6.03
C SER A 37 -8.80 1.28 7.05
N LYS A 38 -9.72 0.35 6.90
CA LYS A 38 -9.88 -0.80 7.80
C LYS A 38 -9.05 -1.98 7.32
N ASP A 39 -8.74 -2.87 8.24
CA ASP A 39 -8.06 -4.11 7.91
C ASP A 39 -8.83 -4.91 6.85
N GLY A 40 -8.16 -5.24 5.76
CA GLY A 40 -8.72 -5.94 4.62
C GLY A 40 -9.39 -5.07 3.58
N ASP A 41 -9.47 -3.75 3.74
CA ASP A 41 -9.96 -2.87 2.70
C ASP A 41 -9.07 -2.97 1.45
N VAL A 42 -9.71 -2.99 0.28
CA VAL A 42 -9.03 -3.06 -1.02
C VAL A 42 -9.13 -1.73 -1.73
N ARG A 43 -8.01 -1.24 -2.23
CA ARG A 43 -7.96 -0.07 -3.10
C ARG A 43 -7.41 -0.44 -4.46
N THR A 44 -8.09 -0.03 -5.52
CA THR A 44 -7.58 -0.07 -6.90
C THR A 44 -6.75 1.19 -7.16
N TRP A 45 -5.51 1.01 -7.59
CA TRP A 45 -4.58 2.08 -7.98
C TRP A 45 -4.55 2.30 -9.47
N GLN A 46 -4.69 1.21 -10.22
CA GLN A 46 -4.66 1.21 -11.67
C GLN A 46 -5.49 0.05 -12.20
N GLU A 47 -6.20 0.28 -13.30
CA GLU A 47 -6.82 -0.76 -14.11
C GLU A 47 -6.05 -0.86 -15.43
N HIS A 48 -5.92 -2.07 -15.97
CA HIS A 48 -5.26 -2.29 -17.25
C HIS A 48 -6.04 -1.61 -18.38
N THR A 49 -5.31 -1.18 -19.41
CA THR A 49 -5.88 -0.63 -20.65
C THR A 49 -5.54 -1.49 -21.84
N LYS A 50 -4.67 -2.49 -21.66
CA LYS A 50 -4.23 -3.45 -22.67
C LYS A 50 -4.26 -4.87 -22.14
N GLY A 51 -4.56 -5.83 -23.00
CA GLY A 51 -4.54 -7.26 -22.69
C GLY A 51 -5.69 -7.73 -21.79
N TRP A 52 -5.40 -8.69 -20.90
CA TRP A 52 -6.36 -9.37 -20.03
C TRP A 52 -6.24 -8.96 -18.56
N GLY A 53 -5.31 -8.06 -18.28
CA GLY A 53 -4.96 -7.66 -16.92
C GLY A 53 -4.01 -8.64 -16.23
N ILE A 54 -2.87 -8.13 -15.77
CA ILE A 54 -1.92 -8.83 -14.89
C ILE A 54 -2.12 -8.24 -13.50
N ASN A 55 -2.55 -9.05 -12.54
CA ASN A 55 -2.80 -8.55 -11.20
C ASN A 55 -1.49 -8.36 -10.44
N LEU A 56 -1.28 -7.18 -9.86
CA LEU A 56 -0.25 -6.88 -8.89
C LEU A 56 -0.92 -6.50 -7.57
N VAL A 57 -0.61 -7.21 -6.50
CA VAL A 57 -1.18 -6.92 -5.17
C VAL A 57 -0.09 -6.41 -4.23
N MET A 58 -0.31 -5.23 -3.66
CA MET A 58 0.56 -4.64 -2.66
C MET A 58 -0.09 -4.73 -1.28
N MET A 59 0.69 -4.92 -0.25
CA MET A 59 0.26 -4.90 1.14
C MET A 59 1.41 -4.43 2.03
N GLY A 60 1.12 -4.09 3.28
CA GLY A 60 2.13 -3.63 4.21
C GLY A 60 2.20 -4.51 5.45
N ASP A 61 3.37 -4.56 6.10
CA ASP A 61 3.51 -5.16 7.42
C ASP A 61 4.24 -4.22 8.38
N GLY A 62 3.81 -4.21 9.65
CA GLY A 62 4.32 -3.26 10.65
C GLY A 62 3.72 -1.85 10.52
N PHE A 63 2.62 -1.67 9.83
CA PHE A 63 1.85 -0.43 9.84
C PHE A 63 0.69 -0.57 10.81
N VAL A 64 0.55 0.41 11.70
CA VAL A 64 -0.50 0.44 12.72
C VAL A 64 -1.71 1.26 12.25
N GLU A 65 -2.82 1.20 12.99
CA GLU A 65 -4.07 1.88 12.63
C GLU A 65 -3.87 3.36 12.27
N MET A 66 -3.03 4.07 13.01
CA MET A 66 -2.77 5.50 12.77
C MET A 66 -2.03 5.79 11.46
N ASP A 67 -1.40 4.79 10.85
CA ASP A 67 -0.74 4.93 9.54
C ASP A 67 -1.72 4.84 8.36
N MET A 68 -2.97 4.38 8.61
CA MET A 68 -3.94 4.00 7.58
C MET A 68 -4.81 5.14 7.07
N GLY A 69 -4.60 6.36 7.54
CA GLY A 69 -5.37 7.52 7.09
C GLY A 69 -5.06 7.91 5.65
N ARG A 70 -5.94 8.67 5.04
CA ARG A 70 -5.72 9.23 3.71
C ARG A 70 -4.49 10.14 3.71
N GLY A 71 -3.55 9.88 2.79
CA GLY A 71 -2.24 10.53 2.77
C GLY A 71 -1.32 10.11 3.93
N GLY A 72 -1.71 9.09 4.70
CA GLY A 72 -0.90 8.53 5.79
C GLY A 72 0.26 7.69 5.29
N LYS A 73 1.10 7.25 6.22
CA LYS A 73 2.35 6.53 5.90
C LYS A 73 2.10 5.31 5.01
N TYR A 74 1.06 4.52 5.30
CA TYR A 74 0.72 3.34 4.51
C TYR A 74 0.44 3.69 3.06
N GLU A 75 -0.46 4.65 2.80
CA GLU A 75 -0.83 5.06 1.43
C GLU A 75 0.38 5.58 0.66
N VAL A 76 1.20 6.42 1.29
CA VAL A 76 2.45 6.96 0.68
C VAL A 76 3.41 5.83 0.32
N MET A 77 3.56 4.82 1.18
CA MET A 77 4.46 3.70 0.92
C MET A 77 3.95 2.79 -0.21
N MET A 78 2.63 2.56 -0.30
CA MET A 78 2.06 1.81 -1.42
C MET A 78 2.26 2.55 -2.75
N GLN A 79 2.07 3.88 -2.76
CA GLN A 79 2.35 4.70 -3.96
C GLN A 79 3.82 4.58 -4.38
N LYS A 80 4.76 4.73 -3.44
CA LYS A 80 6.19 4.62 -3.72
C LYS A 80 6.58 3.23 -4.24
N ALA A 81 5.98 2.17 -3.68
CA ALA A 81 6.22 0.80 -4.16
C ALA A 81 5.74 0.60 -5.59
N MET A 82 4.54 1.10 -5.93
CA MET A 82 4.01 1.05 -7.28
C MET A 82 4.88 1.86 -8.26
N ASP A 83 5.24 3.09 -7.90
CA ASP A 83 6.06 3.94 -8.77
C ASP A 83 7.43 3.34 -9.00
N SER A 84 8.06 2.76 -7.96
CA SER A 84 9.33 2.05 -8.08
C SER A 84 9.19 0.82 -9.00
N TYR A 85 8.14 0.00 -8.83
CA TYR A 85 7.93 -1.20 -9.63
C TYR A 85 7.86 -0.89 -11.13
N PHE A 86 7.18 0.21 -11.51
CA PHE A 86 7.04 0.62 -12.90
C PHE A 86 8.09 1.61 -13.39
N SER A 87 9.14 1.89 -12.62
CA SER A 87 10.20 2.82 -13.02
C SER A 87 11.29 2.18 -13.88
N VAL A 88 11.34 0.84 -13.98
CA VAL A 88 12.37 0.10 -14.74
C VAL A 88 11.74 -0.78 -15.83
N GLU A 89 12.52 -1.04 -16.89
CA GLU A 89 12.14 -2.03 -17.90
C GLU A 89 12.28 -3.46 -17.38
N PRO A 90 11.39 -4.39 -17.80
CA PRO A 90 10.31 -4.21 -18.77
C PRO A 90 9.02 -3.65 -18.17
N MET A 91 8.94 -3.45 -16.84
CA MET A 91 7.71 -3.05 -16.16
C MET A 91 7.19 -1.70 -16.63
N HIS A 92 8.09 -0.75 -16.96
CA HIS A 92 7.71 0.54 -17.49
C HIS A 92 6.89 0.41 -18.78
N SER A 93 7.39 -0.35 -19.75
CA SER A 93 6.70 -0.62 -21.03
C SER A 93 5.46 -1.50 -20.88
N LEU A 94 5.40 -2.33 -19.84
CA LEU A 94 4.28 -3.24 -19.60
C LEU A 94 3.20 -2.65 -18.69
N ARG A 95 3.37 -1.45 -18.16
CA ARG A 95 2.49 -0.85 -17.16
C ARG A 95 1.00 -0.91 -17.53
N GLU A 96 0.66 -0.65 -18.80
CA GLU A 96 -0.73 -0.63 -19.28
C GLU A 96 -1.43 -2.02 -19.27
N TYR A 97 -0.68 -3.10 -19.00
CA TYR A 97 -1.22 -4.45 -18.88
C TYR A 97 -1.56 -4.84 -17.44
N PHE A 98 -1.28 -3.98 -16.46
CA PHE A 98 -1.45 -4.30 -15.04
C PHE A 98 -2.71 -3.71 -14.43
N ASP A 99 -3.38 -4.55 -13.63
CA ASP A 99 -4.31 -4.15 -12.58
C ASP A 99 -3.55 -4.10 -11.26
N VAL A 100 -3.53 -2.94 -10.61
CA VAL A 100 -2.76 -2.73 -9.39
C VAL A 100 -3.68 -2.47 -8.22
N TYR A 101 -3.54 -3.28 -7.18
CA TYR A 101 -4.32 -3.21 -5.97
C TYR A 101 -3.44 -3.06 -4.74
N SER A 102 -3.93 -2.41 -3.70
CA SER A 102 -3.42 -2.59 -2.35
C SER A 102 -4.49 -3.15 -1.44
N VAL A 103 -4.07 -3.99 -0.51
CA VAL A 103 -4.93 -4.52 0.55
C VAL A 103 -4.40 -4.01 1.88
N THR A 104 -5.23 -3.27 2.61
CA THR A 104 -4.89 -2.74 3.92
C THR A 104 -4.65 -3.87 4.91
N VAL A 105 -3.48 -3.87 5.54
CA VAL A 105 -3.10 -4.83 6.59
C VAL A 105 -2.72 -4.06 7.83
N VAL A 106 -3.54 -4.12 8.86
CA VAL A 106 -3.34 -3.39 10.10
C VAL A 106 -2.61 -4.26 11.11
N SER A 107 -1.40 -3.86 11.48
CA SER A 107 -0.61 -4.51 12.52
C SER A 107 -0.95 -3.92 13.90
N VAL A 108 -0.93 -4.75 14.93
CA VAL A 108 -1.04 -4.28 16.33
C VAL A 108 0.27 -3.70 16.85
N SER A 109 1.39 -3.99 16.17
CA SER A 109 2.73 -3.51 16.47
C SER A 109 3.44 -3.09 15.19
N ASP A 110 4.22 -2.02 15.26
CA ASP A 110 5.13 -1.56 14.19
C ASP A 110 6.53 -2.21 14.26
N ILE A 111 6.76 -3.05 15.28
CA ILE A 111 8.05 -3.70 15.51
C ILE A 111 8.15 -4.98 14.69
N ILE A 112 8.96 -4.97 13.64
CA ILE A 112 9.23 -6.17 12.82
C ILE A 112 9.90 -7.24 13.69
N GLY A 113 9.32 -8.46 13.67
CA GLY A 113 9.68 -9.55 14.59
C GLY A 113 8.92 -9.50 15.92
N GLY A 114 8.14 -8.46 16.17
CA GLY A 114 7.35 -8.23 17.41
C GLY A 114 5.87 -8.62 17.28
N GLY A 115 5.49 -9.49 16.34
CA GLY A 115 4.11 -9.93 16.17
C GLY A 115 3.28 -9.01 15.26
N THR A 116 3.87 -8.55 14.16
CA THR A 116 3.18 -7.83 13.09
C THR A 116 2.12 -8.71 12.41
N ALA A 117 1.21 -8.13 11.65
CA ALA A 117 0.06 -8.83 11.07
C ALA A 117 0.47 -9.97 10.13
N LEU A 118 1.48 -9.76 9.28
CA LEU A 118 2.01 -10.77 8.35
C LEU A 118 3.19 -11.55 8.95
N GLY A 119 3.54 -11.29 10.22
CA GLY A 119 4.57 -12.02 10.95
C GLY A 119 5.97 -11.89 10.37
N THR A 120 6.28 -10.75 9.74
CA THR A 120 7.61 -10.56 9.15
C THR A 120 8.70 -10.47 10.21
N THR A 121 9.84 -11.07 9.92
CA THR A 121 11.03 -11.03 10.78
C THR A 121 12.30 -11.17 9.95
N PHE A 122 13.39 -10.58 10.42
CA PHE A 122 14.72 -10.76 9.84
C PHE A 122 15.39 -12.01 10.41
N THR A 123 15.85 -12.91 9.55
CA THR A 123 16.41 -14.20 9.97
C THR A 123 17.94 -14.26 9.90
N GLY A 124 18.58 -13.21 9.38
CA GLY A 124 20.02 -13.03 9.26
C GLY A 124 20.42 -12.43 7.93
N GLY A 125 21.48 -11.63 7.88
CA GLY A 125 21.89 -10.92 6.69
C GLY A 125 20.74 -10.06 6.11
N THR A 126 20.39 -10.29 4.85
CA THR A 126 19.26 -9.64 4.16
C THR A 126 18.01 -10.52 4.12
N SER A 127 18.04 -11.70 4.73
CA SER A 127 16.93 -12.65 4.66
C SER A 127 15.75 -12.24 5.54
N ILE A 128 14.55 -12.36 4.97
CA ILE A 128 13.28 -12.06 5.62
C ILE A 128 12.39 -13.30 5.56
N LYS A 129 11.70 -13.58 6.66
CA LYS A 129 10.63 -14.57 6.73
C LYS A 129 9.32 -13.86 7.05
N GLY A 130 8.24 -14.26 6.42
CA GLY A 130 6.87 -13.83 6.71
C GLY A 130 5.91 -15.00 6.63
N ASP A 131 4.65 -14.78 6.97
CA ASP A 131 3.57 -15.75 6.84
C ASP A 131 2.97 -15.69 5.44
N ASN A 132 3.47 -16.54 4.53
CA ASN A 132 3.02 -16.58 3.14
C ASN A 132 1.53 -16.93 3.01
N GLU A 133 0.96 -17.71 3.93
CA GLU A 133 -0.46 -18.06 3.90
C GLU A 133 -1.33 -16.84 4.25
N LYS A 134 -0.93 -16.03 5.23
CA LYS A 134 -1.60 -14.77 5.51
C LYS A 134 -1.50 -13.80 4.33
N CYS A 135 -0.34 -13.67 3.69
CA CYS A 135 -0.21 -12.83 2.50
C CYS A 135 -1.20 -13.24 1.41
N LYS A 136 -1.35 -14.54 1.15
CA LYS A 136 -2.36 -15.06 0.20
C LYS A 136 -3.79 -14.76 0.64
N GLN A 137 -4.10 -14.94 1.94
CA GLN A 137 -5.43 -14.63 2.48
C GLN A 137 -5.80 -13.17 2.29
N TYR A 138 -4.85 -12.25 2.50
CA TYR A 138 -5.08 -10.83 2.21
C TYR A 138 -5.23 -10.57 0.72
N ALA A 139 -4.38 -11.15 -0.13
CA ALA A 139 -4.47 -10.96 -1.58
C ALA A 139 -5.83 -11.41 -2.13
N THR A 140 -6.41 -12.51 -1.63
CA THR A 140 -7.74 -12.99 -2.05
C THR A 140 -8.91 -12.08 -1.64
N LYS A 141 -8.67 -11.03 -0.86
CA LYS A 141 -9.68 -9.97 -0.62
C LYS A 141 -9.90 -9.09 -1.87
N VAL A 142 -8.97 -9.09 -2.83
CA VAL A 142 -9.17 -8.46 -4.14
C VAL A 142 -10.25 -9.25 -4.90
N PRO A 143 -11.40 -8.64 -5.23
CA PRO A 143 -12.55 -9.38 -5.78
C PRO A 143 -12.23 -10.13 -7.08
N LEU A 144 -11.38 -9.56 -7.95
CA LEU A 144 -11.01 -10.17 -9.23
C LEU A 144 -10.16 -11.43 -9.09
N LEU A 145 -9.45 -11.61 -7.97
CA LEU A 145 -8.66 -12.82 -7.72
C LEU A 145 -9.53 -13.99 -7.24
N GLY A 146 -10.71 -13.72 -6.70
CA GLY A 146 -11.54 -14.73 -6.08
C GLY A 146 -10.78 -15.48 -4.99
N ASN A 147 -10.71 -16.80 -5.10
CA ASN A 147 -9.98 -17.63 -4.12
C ASN A 147 -8.59 -18.07 -4.62
N SER A 148 -8.05 -17.48 -5.67
CA SER A 148 -6.79 -17.92 -6.28
C SER A 148 -5.84 -16.76 -6.50
N VAL A 149 -4.62 -16.91 -6.01
CA VAL A 149 -3.50 -15.99 -6.26
C VAL A 149 -2.59 -16.46 -7.40
N ARG A 150 -3.06 -17.37 -8.25
CA ARG A 150 -2.27 -17.89 -9.37
C ARG A 150 -1.80 -16.75 -10.27
N ASN A 151 -0.52 -16.79 -10.66
CA ASN A 151 0.14 -15.81 -11.52
C ASN A 151 0.02 -14.36 -10.99
N THR A 152 -0.01 -14.20 -9.67
CA THR A 152 -0.16 -12.89 -9.03
C THR A 152 1.11 -12.54 -8.27
N PRO A 153 1.95 -11.63 -8.76
CA PRO A 153 3.01 -11.05 -7.95
C PRO A 153 2.42 -10.24 -6.79
N MET A 154 3.02 -10.42 -5.61
CA MET A 154 2.65 -9.72 -4.38
C MET A 154 3.87 -8.98 -3.83
N ILE A 155 3.67 -7.73 -3.42
CA ILE A 155 4.69 -6.91 -2.75
C ILE A 155 4.24 -6.66 -1.32
N VAL A 156 5.06 -7.05 -0.36
CA VAL A 156 4.89 -6.75 1.05
C VAL A 156 5.88 -5.65 1.43
N VAL A 157 5.41 -4.42 1.55
CA VAL A 157 6.20 -3.31 2.05
C VAL A 157 6.30 -3.43 3.56
N MET A 158 7.52 -3.52 4.09
CA MET A 158 7.72 -3.61 5.53
C MET A 158 8.06 -2.24 6.10
N ASN A 159 7.39 -1.86 7.18
CA ASN A 159 7.68 -0.62 7.92
C ASN A 159 8.97 -0.77 8.73
N SER A 160 10.10 -0.78 8.05
CA SER A 160 11.42 -0.97 8.66
C SER A 160 12.49 -0.24 7.87
N PRO A 161 13.43 0.49 8.53
CA PRO A 161 14.52 1.18 7.88
C PRO A 161 15.67 0.25 7.45
N ARG A 162 15.57 -1.06 7.72
CA ARG A 162 16.65 -2.00 7.43
C ARG A 162 16.73 -2.31 5.94
N TYR A 163 17.93 -2.14 5.35
CA TYR A 163 18.19 -2.59 3.98
C TYR A 163 18.25 -4.11 3.93
N ALA A 164 17.24 -4.72 3.34
CA ALA A 164 17.10 -6.17 3.15
C ALA A 164 16.05 -6.44 2.05
N GLY A 165 15.91 -7.68 1.64
CA GLY A 165 14.88 -8.11 0.72
C GLY A 165 14.87 -9.64 0.62
N THR A 166 13.71 -10.21 0.33
CA THR A 166 13.57 -11.65 0.08
C THR A 166 12.30 -11.91 -0.72
N THR A 167 12.42 -12.70 -1.78
CA THR A 167 11.28 -13.12 -2.58
C THR A 167 11.07 -14.62 -2.50
N TYR A 168 9.85 -15.02 -2.22
CA TYR A 168 9.38 -16.39 -2.30
C TYR A 168 8.62 -16.59 -3.59
N MET A 169 9.13 -17.48 -4.46
CA MET A 169 8.49 -17.89 -5.70
C MET A 169 7.78 -19.23 -5.52
N HIS A 170 6.65 -19.39 -6.17
CA HIS A 170 5.85 -20.61 -6.06
C HIS A 170 5.52 -21.21 -7.43
N SER A 171 5.44 -22.53 -7.52
CA SER A 171 5.14 -23.28 -8.75
C SER A 171 3.80 -22.92 -9.41
N LEU A 172 2.89 -22.28 -8.69
CA LEU A 172 1.63 -21.76 -9.23
C LEU A 172 1.77 -20.38 -9.90
N GLY A 173 3.00 -19.88 -10.06
CA GLY A 173 3.30 -18.62 -10.73
C GLY A 173 3.06 -17.37 -9.89
N TYR A 174 2.70 -17.48 -8.60
CA TYR A 174 2.69 -16.32 -7.71
C TYR A 174 4.04 -16.12 -7.03
N SER A 175 4.33 -14.92 -6.66
CA SER A 175 5.51 -14.55 -5.86
C SER A 175 5.12 -13.63 -4.70
N ILE A 176 5.92 -13.62 -3.64
CA ILE A 176 5.77 -12.71 -2.50
C ILE A 176 7.13 -12.08 -2.24
N ALA A 177 7.26 -10.80 -2.57
CA ALA A 177 8.47 -10.00 -2.36
C ALA A 177 8.34 -9.18 -1.08
N PHE A 178 9.16 -9.45 -0.08
CA PHE A 178 9.25 -8.69 1.17
C PHE A 178 10.28 -7.58 0.99
N CYS A 179 9.83 -6.33 1.02
CA CYS A 179 10.60 -5.14 0.68
C CYS A 179 10.52 -4.11 1.83
N PRO A 180 11.51 -4.06 2.74
CA PRO A 180 11.57 -3.03 3.76
C PRO A 180 11.72 -1.64 3.14
N TYR A 181 10.96 -0.67 3.67
CA TYR A 181 11.14 0.73 3.31
C TYR A 181 12.30 1.33 4.10
N VAL A 182 13.36 1.70 3.39
CA VAL A 182 14.51 2.38 3.97
C VAL A 182 14.15 3.85 4.19
N ASP A 183 14.06 4.28 5.45
CA ASP A 183 13.65 5.63 5.82
C ASP A 183 14.49 6.69 5.11
N ASN A 184 13.80 7.66 4.47
CA ASN A 184 14.38 8.79 3.74
C ASN A 184 15.37 8.42 2.62
N ASP A 185 15.33 7.17 2.14
CA ASP A 185 16.17 6.71 1.03
C ASP A 185 15.30 6.00 -0.02
N ASP A 186 14.60 6.80 -0.82
CA ASP A 186 13.70 6.30 -1.87
C ASP A 186 14.47 5.55 -2.96
N GLU A 187 15.73 5.89 -3.21
CA GLU A 187 16.56 5.19 -4.18
C GLU A 187 16.86 3.76 -3.74
N ARG A 188 17.25 3.57 -2.47
CA ARG A 188 17.48 2.22 -1.92
C ARG A 188 16.19 1.41 -1.85
N PHE A 189 15.08 2.02 -1.50
CA PHE A 189 13.80 1.34 -1.54
C PHE A 189 13.44 0.89 -2.95
N ALA A 190 13.61 1.77 -3.95
CA ALA A 190 13.40 1.42 -5.36
C ALA A 190 14.32 0.25 -5.79
N GLN A 191 15.60 0.25 -5.41
CA GLN A 191 16.53 -0.86 -5.70
C GLN A 191 16.04 -2.19 -5.10
N ILE A 192 15.48 -2.19 -3.89
CA ILE A 192 14.90 -3.40 -3.29
C ILE A 192 13.69 -3.87 -4.10
N ILE A 193 12.77 -2.98 -4.48
CA ILE A 193 11.61 -3.32 -5.31
C ILE A 193 12.06 -3.88 -6.67
N HIS A 194 13.07 -3.26 -7.31
CA HIS A 194 13.58 -3.73 -8.59
C HIS A 194 14.21 -5.13 -8.48
N HIS A 195 14.98 -5.38 -7.43
CA HIS A 195 15.64 -6.67 -7.24
C HIS A 195 14.63 -7.76 -6.88
N GLU A 196 13.80 -7.51 -5.86
CA GLU A 196 12.93 -8.53 -5.29
C GLU A 196 11.62 -8.70 -6.09
N ALA A 197 10.89 -7.60 -6.32
CA ALA A 197 9.57 -7.71 -6.92
C ALA A 197 9.61 -7.82 -8.45
N VAL A 198 10.50 -7.10 -9.12
CA VAL A 198 10.67 -7.17 -10.58
C VAL A 198 11.60 -8.33 -10.94
N GLY A 199 12.83 -8.35 -10.42
CA GLY A 199 13.84 -9.34 -10.78
C GLY A 199 13.44 -10.77 -10.43
N HIS A 200 13.17 -11.03 -9.16
CA HIS A 200 12.76 -12.38 -8.72
C HIS A 200 11.26 -12.62 -8.85
N GLY A 201 10.44 -11.61 -8.58
CA GLY A 201 8.98 -11.79 -8.48
C GLY A 201 8.26 -11.92 -9.81
N PHE A 202 8.77 -11.28 -10.86
CA PHE A 202 8.17 -11.28 -12.20
C PHE A 202 9.09 -11.86 -13.29
N GLY A 203 10.40 -11.78 -13.10
CA GLY A 203 11.41 -12.08 -14.13
C GLY A 203 11.69 -13.56 -14.39
N TYR A 204 10.88 -14.49 -13.89
CA TYR A 204 11.02 -15.92 -14.13
C TYR A 204 9.75 -16.54 -14.69
#